data_2bf68589515b8862ef5969b0f4a58dde
#
_entry.id   2bf68589515b8862ef5969b0f4a58dde
#
_cell.length_a   1.000
_cell.length_b   1.000
_cell.length_c   1.000
_cell.angle_alpha   90.00
_cell.angle_beta   90.00
_cell.angle_gamma   90.00
#
_symmetry.space_group_name_H-M   'P 1'
#
loop_
_entity.id
_entity.type
_entity.pdbx_description
1 polymer ?
#
loop_
_entity_poly.entity_id
_entity_poly.type
_entity_poly.pdbx_seq_one_letter_code
_entity_poly.pdbx_strand_id
1 'polypeptide(L)'
;MLEINQIIKELLQLHDCVIFPNLGGFVAQYSPAYFDEKKSVFSPPHKQILFNKNLVNNDGLLANAFAQKYNISYEKALERLTDILLEINKNLKIQNQHEFKGIGVLYDNEGVFNFRQKSNNLLSSSYGLMSLNIDEFKMSNKQEKVIELNSSKFLKTQIKNWALAASVILVVFYSAWIPIQTELLKQGGEFNYSDLNPFTFKKENTPAIEDVELNNLRKEINAIHPINKSSEK
;
A
#
# COMPACT_ATOMS: atom_id res chain seq x y z
N MET A 1 8.02 -39.81 6.01
CA MET A 1 7.75 -38.66 6.92
C MET A 1 7.96 -37.29 6.28
N LEU A 2 9.07 -36.96 5.59
CA LEU A 2 9.27 -35.63 4.98
C LEU A 2 8.22 -35.28 3.95
N GLU A 3 7.77 -36.23 3.16
CA GLU A 3 6.87 -36.05 2.05
C GLU A 3 5.44 -35.75 2.50
N ILE A 4 4.93 -36.39 3.55
CA ILE A 4 3.59 -36.09 4.08
C ILE A 4 3.51 -34.67 4.67
N ASN A 5 4.60 -34.23 5.32
CA ASN A 5 4.67 -32.87 5.86
C ASN A 5 4.56 -31.82 4.76
N GLN A 6 5.18 -32.10 3.60
CA GLN A 6 5.09 -31.23 2.43
C GLN A 6 3.67 -31.17 1.87
N ILE A 7 2.98 -32.32 1.78
CA ILE A 7 1.58 -32.37 1.32
C ILE A 7 0.66 -31.58 2.26
N ILE A 8 0.79 -31.81 3.57
CA ILE A 8 -0.02 -31.09 4.56
C ILE A 8 0.25 -29.57 4.47
N LYS A 9 1.52 -29.18 4.32
CA LYS A 9 1.90 -27.78 4.16
C LYS A 9 1.28 -27.14 2.91
N GLU A 10 1.35 -27.81 1.77
CA GLU A 10 0.74 -27.36 0.50
C GLU A 10 -0.77 -27.23 0.62
N LEU A 11 -1.43 -28.20 1.25
CA LEU A 11 -2.86 -28.15 1.50
C LEU A 11 -3.25 -27.01 2.45
N LEU A 12 -2.50 -26.74 3.52
CA LEU A 12 -2.77 -25.65 4.45
C LEU A 12 -2.57 -24.23 3.84
N GLN A 13 -1.85 -24.12 2.73
CA GLN A 13 -1.78 -22.87 1.98
C GLN A 13 -3.10 -22.57 1.24
N LEU A 14 -3.75 -23.63 0.73
CA LEU A 14 -4.94 -23.55 -0.12
C LEU A 14 -6.24 -23.72 0.68
N HIS A 15 -6.22 -24.51 1.76
CA HIS A 15 -7.37 -24.89 2.56
C HIS A 15 -7.21 -24.41 4.00
N ASP A 16 -8.33 -24.14 4.66
CA ASP A 16 -8.34 -23.69 6.05
C ASP A 16 -8.42 -24.85 7.05
N CYS A 17 -8.61 -26.08 6.57
CA CYS A 17 -8.60 -27.28 7.39
C CYS A 17 -7.99 -28.47 6.61
N VAL A 18 -7.13 -29.24 7.27
CA VAL A 18 -6.56 -30.47 6.73
C VAL A 18 -6.65 -31.54 7.82
N ILE A 19 -7.47 -32.55 7.59
CA ILE A 19 -7.71 -33.65 8.54
C ILE A 19 -6.72 -34.77 8.26
N PHE A 20 -5.97 -35.18 9.29
CA PHE A 20 -5.23 -36.41 9.28
C PHE A 20 -6.13 -37.50 9.92
N PRO A 21 -6.57 -38.49 9.15
CA PRO A 21 -7.50 -39.50 9.64
C PRO A 21 -7.05 -40.16 10.94
N ASN A 22 -7.93 -40.24 11.93
CA ASN A 22 -7.70 -40.83 13.25
C ASN A 22 -6.61 -40.17 14.12
N LEU A 23 -6.03 -39.05 13.71
CA LEU A 23 -5.09 -38.26 14.52
C LEU A 23 -5.75 -36.95 15.01
N GLY A 24 -6.31 -36.19 14.09
CA GLY A 24 -6.87 -34.87 14.31
C GLY A 24 -6.75 -33.98 13.07
N GLY A 25 -7.15 -32.73 13.18
CA GLY A 25 -7.12 -31.77 12.09
C GLY A 25 -6.24 -30.56 12.37
N PHE A 26 -5.50 -30.11 11.36
CA PHE A 26 -4.83 -28.82 11.34
C PHE A 26 -5.81 -27.78 10.82
N VAL A 27 -6.04 -26.72 11.59
CA VAL A 27 -6.91 -25.61 11.25
C VAL A 27 -6.07 -24.37 11.01
N ALA A 28 -6.14 -23.82 9.81
CA ALA A 28 -5.44 -22.59 9.43
C ALA A 28 -6.37 -21.40 9.57
N GLN A 29 -6.08 -20.52 10.51
CA GLN A 29 -6.85 -19.31 10.77
C GLN A 29 -6.08 -18.09 10.27
N TYR A 30 -6.76 -17.23 9.51
CA TYR A 30 -6.19 -15.95 9.09
C TYR A 30 -6.01 -15.02 10.31
N SER A 31 -4.82 -14.46 10.43
CA SER A 31 -4.48 -13.43 11.41
C SER A 31 -4.05 -12.17 10.63
N PRO A 32 -4.72 -11.02 10.83
CA PRO A 32 -4.37 -9.78 10.16
C PRO A 32 -3.00 -9.27 10.63
N ALA A 33 -2.44 -8.31 9.90
CA ALA A 33 -1.26 -7.59 10.36
C ALA A 33 -1.56 -6.91 11.69
N TYR A 34 -0.61 -6.94 12.61
CA TYR A 34 -0.76 -6.31 13.92
C TYR A 34 0.53 -5.65 14.38
N PHE A 35 0.39 -4.67 15.25
CA PHE A 35 1.50 -4.00 15.92
C PHE A 35 1.63 -4.50 17.36
N ASP A 36 2.79 -5.06 17.69
CA ASP A 36 3.15 -5.43 19.07
C ASP A 36 3.83 -4.23 19.74
N GLU A 37 3.07 -3.50 20.56
CA GLU A 37 3.57 -2.30 21.26
C GLU A 37 4.73 -2.61 22.21
N LYS A 38 4.74 -3.79 22.84
CA LYS A 38 5.80 -4.17 23.79
C LYS A 38 7.14 -4.42 23.14
N LYS A 39 7.11 -4.90 21.89
CA LYS A 39 8.30 -5.23 21.12
C LYS A 39 8.61 -4.18 20.07
N SER A 40 7.73 -3.17 19.89
CA SER A 40 7.80 -2.17 18.81
C SER A 40 7.90 -2.81 17.42
N VAL A 41 7.19 -3.94 17.19
CA VAL A 41 7.29 -4.73 15.97
C VAL A 41 5.96 -4.77 15.23
N PHE A 42 5.99 -4.40 13.95
CA PHE A 42 4.92 -4.68 13.01
C PHE A 42 5.05 -6.09 12.47
N SER A 43 4.03 -6.93 12.68
CA SER A 43 3.96 -8.29 12.15
C SER A 43 3.04 -8.32 10.94
N PRO A 44 3.46 -8.93 9.82
CA PRO A 44 2.63 -9.06 8.64
C PRO A 44 1.44 -10.00 8.88
N PRO A 45 0.40 -9.96 8.02
CA PRO A 45 -0.67 -10.95 8.10
C PRO A 45 -0.12 -12.35 7.89
N HIS A 46 -0.68 -13.32 8.60
CA HIS A 46 -0.20 -14.70 8.57
C HIS A 46 -1.35 -15.70 8.77
N LYS A 47 -1.10 -16.96 8.42
CA LYS A 47 -1.96 -18.08 8.80
C LYS A 47 -1.46 -18.65 10.13
N GLN A 48 -2.28 -18.58 11.17
CA GLN A 48 -2.06 -19.25 12.43
C GLN A 48 -2.56 -20.70 12.30
N ILE A 49 -1.70 -21.68 12.58
CA ILE A 49 -2.06 -23.09 12.54
C ILE A 49 -2.36 -23.57 13.95
N LEU A 50 -3.55 -24.10 14.12
CA LEU A 50 -4.02 -24.77 15.32
C LEU A 50 -4.19 -26.26 15.05
N PHE A 51 -4.17 -27.08 16.09
CA PHE A 51 -4.46 -28.51 15.99
C PHE A 51 -5.71 -28.84 16.83
N ASN A 52 -6.64 -29.55 16.23
CA ASN A 52 -7.87 -30.01 16.90
C ASN A 52 -7.94 -31.54 16.85
N LYS A 53 -7.80 -32.19 17.99
CA LYS A 53 -7.86 -33.65 18.16
C LYS A 53 -9.23 -34.24 17.77
N ASN A 54 -10.30 -33.45 17.86
CA ASN A 54 -11.65 -33.95 17.60
C ASN A 54 -11.99 -34.06 16.10
N LEU A 55 -11.17 -33.49 15.22
CA LEU A 55 -11.34 -33.56 13.77
C LEU A 55 -10.70 -34.85 13.22
N VAL A 56 -11.29 -35.99 13.50
CA VAL A 56 -10.75 -37.32 13.13
C VAL A 56 -11.42 -37.92 11.89
N ASN A 57 -12.58 -37.43 11.50
CA ASN A 57 -13.32 -37.96 10.37
C ASN A 57 -12.62 -37.60 9.06
N ASN A 58 -12.30 -38.64 8.29
CA ASN A 58 -11.66 -38.49 6.99
C ASN A 58 -12.56 -37.74 6.00
N ASP A 59 -12.16 -36.55 5.56
CA ASP A 59 -12.81 -35.77 4.50
C ASP A 59 -12.30 -36.13 3.10
N GLY A 60 -11.31 -36.99 3.02
CA GLY A 60 -10.68 -37.43 1.78
C GLY A 60 -9.63 -36.46 1.23
N LEU A 61 -9.51 -35.24 1.72
CA LEU A 61 -8.63 -34.22 1.17
C LEU A 61 -7.15 -34.67 1.19
N LEU A 62 -6.67 -35.06 2.36
CA LEU A 62 -5.27 -35.49 2.53
C LEU A 62 -4.99 -36.79 1.76
N ALA A 63 -5.92 -37.76 1.82
CA ALA A 63 -5.76 -39.03 1.14
C ALA A 63 -5.76 -38.89 -0.38
N ASN A 64 -6.64 -38.05 -0.95
CA ASN A 64 -6.64 -37.74 -2.37
C ASN A 64 -5.39 -37.02 -2.84
N ALA A 65 -4.92 -36.01 -2.08
CA ALA A 65 -3.68 -35.30 -2.40
C ALA A 65 -2.47 -36.25 -2.37
N PHE A 66 -2.43 -37.18 -1.38
CA PHE A 66 -1.41 -38.20 -1.28
C PHE A 66 -1.46 -39.18 -2.45
N ALA A 67 -2.66 -39.66 -2.80
CA ALA A 67 -2.87 -40.55 -3.94
C ALA A 67 -2.41 -39.95 -5.26
N GLN A 68 -2.77 -38.70 -5.51
CA GLN A 68 -2.38 -37.95 -6.70
C GLN A 68 -0.85 -37.75 -6.77
N LYS A 69 -0.23 -37.33 -5.66
CA LYS A 69 1.21 -37.08 -5.64
C LYS A 69 2.05 -38.32 -5.93
N TYR A 70 1.60 -39.50 -5.49
CA TYR A 70 2.32 -40.76 -5.68
C TYR A 70 1.77 -41.64 -6.80
N ASN A 71 0.74 -41.17 -7.49
CA ASN A 71 0.04 -41.92 -8.57
C ASN A 71 -0.37 -43.33 -8.10
N ILE A 72 -1.00 -43.42 -6.93
CA ILE A 72 -1.52 -44.65 -6.32
C ILE A 72 -3.06 -44.57 -6.14
N SER A 73 -3.69 -45.69 -5.88
CA SER A 73 -5.12 -45.68 -5.58
C SER A 73 -5.43 -45.04 -4.23
N TYR A 74 -6.63 -44.55 -4.06
CA TYR A 74 -7.10 -43.94 -2.81
C TYR A 74 -6.99 -44.93 -1.63
N GLU A 75 -7.29 -46.18 -1.81
CA GLU A 75 -7.20 -47.24 -0.79
C GLU A 75 -5.74 -47.40 -0.34
N LYS A 76 -4.78 -47.46 -1.29
CA LYS A 76 -3.34 -47.49 -0.98
C LYS A 76 -2.84 -46.24 -0.26
N ALA A 77 -3.41 -45.10 -0.60
CA ALA A 77 -3.09 -43.86 0.09
C ALA A 77 -3.54 -43.89 1.56
N LEU A 78 -4.76 -44.39 1.83
CA LEU A 78 -5.24 -44.56 3.21
C LEU A 78 -4.41 -45.54 4.02
N GLU A 79 -4.02 -46.69 3.40
CA GLU A 79 -3.14 -47.66 4.02
C GLU A 79 -1.80 -47.04 4.43
N ARG A 80 -1.17 -46.26 3.52
CA ARG A 80 0.06 -45.53 3.80
C ARG A 80 -0.09 -44.46 4.89
N LEU A 81 -1.21 -43.74 4.88
CA LEU A 81 -1.50 -42.77 5.93
C LEU A 81 -1.67 -43.44 7.30
N THR A 82 -2.20 -44.67 7.33
CA THR A 82 -2.32 -45.47 8.56
C THR A 82 -0.94 -45.87 9.09
N ASP A 83 -0.03 -46.32 8.23
CA ASP A 83 1.34 -46.60 8.59
C ASP A 83 2.07 -45.36 9.19
N ILE A 84 1.88 -44.22 8.56
CA ILE A 84 2.41 -42.93 9.04
C ILE A 84 1.82 -42.57 10.41
N LEU A 85 0.50 -42.77 10.59
CA LEU A 85 -0.17 -42.56 11.88
C LEU A 85 0.43 -43.42 13.01
N LEU A 86 0.73 -44.68 12.73
CA LEU A 86 1.37 -45.58 13.72
C LEU A 86 2.75 -45.02 14.13
N GLU A 87 3.54 -44.51 13.19
CA GLU A 87 4.82 -43.89 13.47
C GLU A 87 4.68 -42.59 14.30
N ILE A 88 3.68 -41.72 13.94
CA ILE A 88 3.38 -40.50 14.71
C ILE A 88 3.00 -40.88 16.16
N ASN A 89 2.09 -41.79 16.33
CA ASN A 89 1.64 -42.26 17.65
C ASN A 89 2.77 -42.86 18.47
N LYS A 90 3.69 -43.62 17.84
CA LYS A 90 4.88 -44.14 18.49
C LYS A 90 5.79 -43.02 19.01
N ASN A 91 6.02 -41.99 18.20
CA ASN A 91 6.82 -40.84 18.60
C ASN A 91 6.17 -40.05 19.74
N LEU A 92 4.85 -39.83 19.66
CA LEU A 92 4.08 -39.17 20.73
C LEU A 92 4.16 -39.93 22.05
N LYS A 93 4.08 -41.30 22.03
CA LYS A 93 4.19 -42.13 23.23
C LYS A 93 5.61 -42.19 23.83
N ILE A 94 6.67 -42.17 22.98
CA ILE A 94 8.04 -42.31 23.44
C ILE A 94 8.68 -40.97 23.80
N GLN A 95 8.43 -39.94 22.98
CA GLN A 95 9.09 -38.64 23.08
C GLN A 95 8.14 -37.55 23.60
N ASN A 96 6.86 -37.85 23.84
CA ASN A 96 5.81 -36.91 24.17
C ASN A 96 5.65 -35.79 23.13
N GLN A 97 6.22 -35.93 21.93
CA GLN A 97 6.16 -34.97 20.86
C GLN A 97 6.37 -35.59 19.49
N HIS A 98 5.80 -34.93 18.48
CA HIS A 98 6.06 -35.23 17.07
C HIS A 98 6.21 -33.96 16.27
N GLU A 99 7.29 -33.85 15.47
CA GLU A 99 7.54 -32.69 14.62
C GLU A 99 6.98 -32.90 13.20
N PHE A 100 6.01 -32.05 12.82
CA PHE A 100 5.59 -31.86 11.42
C PHE A 100 6.52 -30.81 10.80
N LYS A 101 7.54 -31.25 10.06
CA LYS A 101 8.57 -30.35 9.51
C LYS A 101 7.97 -29.24 8.63
N GLY A 102 8.31 -27.99 8.98
CA GLY A 102 7.82 -26.82 8.28
C GLY A 102 6.40 -26.36 8.63
N ILE A 103 5.75 -27.05 9.61
CA ILE A 103 4.43 -26.69 10.12
C ILE A 103 4.51 -26.38 11.61
N GLY A 104 4.93 -27.35 12.43
CA GLY A 104 5.03 -27.19 13.86
C GLY A 104 5.32 -28.48 14.61
N VAL A 105 5.20 -28.43 15.93
CA VAL A 105 5.42 -29.57 16.84
C VAL A 105 4.14 -29.85 17.61
N LEU A 106 3.69 -31.09 17.57
CA LEU A 106 2.59 -31.61 18.35
C LEU A 106 3.15 -32.26 19.61
N TYR A 107 2.65 -31.86 20.77
CA TYR A 107 2.98 -32.40 22.08
C TYR A 107 1.81 -33.19 22.61
N ASP A 108 2.09 -34.31 23.25
CA ASP A 108 1.13 -35.09 24.01
C ASP A 108 1.44 -34.99 25.50
N ASN A 109 0.63 -34.24 26.23
CA ASN A 109 0.72 -34.12 27.68
C ASN A 109 -0.42 -34.92 28.30
N GLU A 110 -0.16 -36.20 28.61
CA GLU A 110 -1.11 -37.12 29.25
C GLU A 110 -2.49 -37.18 28.50
N GLY A 111 -2.42 -37.23 27.18
CA GLY A 111 -3.63 -37.27 26.31
C GLY A 111 -4.21 -35.90 25.93
N VAL A 112 -3.63 -34.80 26.41
CA VAL A 112 -3.93 -33.46 25.99
C VAL A 112 -2.94 -33.01 24.90
N PHE A 113 -3.43 -32.88 23.68
CA PHE A 113 -2.61 -32.44 22.57
C PHE A 113 -2.45 -30.91 22.55
N ASN A 114 -1.20 -30.46 22.55
CA ASN A 114 -0.83 -29.08 22.38
C ASN A 114 -0.01 -28.93 21.11
N PHE A 115 -0.31 -27.94 20.28
CA PHE A 115 0.41 -27.70 19.05
C PHE A 115 1.12 -26.35 19.08
N ARG A 116 2.39 -26.35 18.74
CA ARG A 116 3.19 -25.13 18.57
C ARG A 116 3.62 -24.99 17.13
N GLN A 117 3.05 -24.00 16.45
CA GLN A 117 3.45 -23.67 15.08
C GLN A 117 4.92 -23.23 15.02
N LYS A 118 5.65 -23.69 14.03
CA LYS A 118 6.93 -23.09 13.65
C LYS A 118 6.70 -21.79 12.85
N SER A 119 7.66 -20.88 12.93
CA SER A 119 7.62 -19.50 12.43
C SER A 119 7.44 -19.32 10.90
N ASN A 120 6.96 -20.32 10.18
CA ASN A 120 6.74 -20.23 8.75
C ASN A 120 5.33 -19.67 8.46
N ASN A 121 5.28 -18.52 7.81
CA ASN A 121 4.02 -18.00 7.33
C ASN A 121 3.52 -18.82 6.13
N LEU A 122 2.35 -19.46 6.28
CA LEU A 122 1.71 -20.25 5.21
C LEU A 122 0.74 -19.43 4.34
N LEU A 123 0.61 -18.13 4.61
CA LEU A 123 -0.22 -17.24 3.83
C LEU A 123 0.54 -16.79 2.57
N SER A 124 0.15 -17.29 1.40
CA SER A 124 0.82 -17.02 0.13
C SER A 124 0.88 -15.53 -0.23
N SER A 125 -0.16 -14.77 0.11
CA SER A 125 -0.22 -13.31 -0.12
C SER A 125 0.76 -12.51 0.75
N SER A 126 1.35 -13.13 1.77
CA SER A 126 2.33 -12.50 2.67
C SER A 126 3.75 -13.02 2.48
N TYR A 127 4.01 -13.79 1.45
CA TYR A 127 5.36 -14.24 1.16
C TYR A 127 6.29 -13.06 0.88
N GLY A 128 7.46 -13.09 1.53
CA GLY A 128 8.46 -12.03 1.43
C GLY A 128 8.22 -10.84 2.36
N LEU A 129 7.08 -10.76 3.05
CA LEU A 129 6.86 -9.75 4.07
C LEU A 129 7.56 -10.16 5.36
N MET A 130 8.47 -9.31 5.84
CA MET A 130 9.16 -9.47 7.11
C MET A 130 8.51 -8.64 8.19
N SER A 131 8.68 -9.03 9.46
CA SER A 131 8.34 -8.16 10.58
C SER A 131 9.26 -6.94 10.59
N LEU A 132 8.68 -5.74 10.80
CA LEU A 132 9.39 -4.47 10.82
C LEU A 132 9.55 -4.01 12.26
N ASN A 133 10.79 -3.82 12.70
CA ASN A 133 11.08 -3.22 14.00
C ASN A 133 11.11 -1.68 13.85
N ILE A 134 10.17 -1.00 14.50
CA ILE A 134 10.03 0.47 14.39
C ILE A 134 11.17 1.19 15.11
N ASP A 135 11.74 0.62 16.16
CA ASP A 135 12.84 1.24 16.89
C ASP A 135 14.12 1.28 16.03
N GLU A 136 14.36 0.28 15.18
CA GLU A 136 15.42 0.32 14.18
C GLU A 136 15.19 1.42 13.13
N PHE A 137 13.94 1.64 12.72
CA PHE A 137 13.58 2.73 11.81
C PHE A 137 13.79 4.11 12.43
N LYS A 138 13.46 4.30 13.69
CA LYS A 138 13.73 5.56 14.40
C LYS A 138 15.22 5.83 14.57
N MET A 139 16.02 4.79 14.73
CA MET A 139 17.48 4.91 14.78
C MET A 139 18.12 5.16 13.41
N SER A 140 17.56 4.61 12.33
CA SER A 140 18.02 4.86 10.96
C SER A 140 17.67 6.25 10.47
N ASN A 141 16.66 6.89 11.03
CA ASN A 141 16.42 8.33 10.92
C ASN A 141 17.38 9.13 11.83
N LYS A 142 18.62 8.66 11.99
CA LYS A 142 19.71 9.52 12.41
C LYS A 142 19.75 10.66 11.40
N GLN A 143 19.01 11.72 11.73
CA GLN A 143 19.25 13.07 11.27
C GLN A 143 20.07 13.09 9.95
N GLU A 144 19.41 12.88 8.82
CA GLU A 144 19.75 13.77 7.72
C GLU A 144 19.72 15.15 8.39
N LYS A 145 20.90 15.67 8.68
CA LYS A 145 21.08 17.08 8.98
C LYS A 145 20.30 17.75 7.87
N VAL A 146 19.09 18.17 8.18
CA VAL A 146 18.38 19.13 7.34
C VAL A 146 19.40 20.25 7.31
N ILE A 147 20.15 20.34 6.22
CA ILE A 147 20.90 21.52 5.88
C ILE A 147 19.76 22.51 5.68
N GLU A 148 19.36 23.17 6.78
CA GLU A 148 18.63 24.40 6.67
C GLU A 148 19.48 25.23 5.74
N LEU A 149 19.08 25.25 4.49
CA LEU A 149 19.52 26.25 3.54
C LEU A 149 19.07 27.58 4.16
N ASN A 150 19.95 28.12 5.00
CA ASN A 150 19.80 29.42 5.64
C ASN A 150 19.92 30.49 4.54
N SER A 151 19.08 30.34 3.48
CA SER A 151 18.96 31.31 2.38
C SER A 151 18.27 32.58 2.82
N SER A 152 17.71 32.61 4.03
CA SER A 152 16.96 33.79 4.49
C SER A 152 17.81 34.88 5.18
N LYS A 153 19.04 34.59 5.60
CA LYS A 153 19.87 35.62 6.26
C LYS A 153 20.71 36.45 5.30
N PHE A 154 21.09 35.89 4.14
CA PHE A 154 21.95 36.64 3.22
C PHE A 154 21.17 37.65 2.35
N LEU A 155 19.88 37.41 2.12
CA LEU A 155 19.04 38.29 1.31
C LEU A 155 18.43 39.47 2.10
N LYS A 156 18.24 39.34 3.41
CA LYS A 156 17.56 40.40 4.20
C LYS A 156 18.36 41.68 4.40
N THR A 157 19.69 41.62 4.36
CA THR A 157 20.53 42.79 4.60
C THR A 157 20.81 43.56 3.31
N GLN A 158 20.90 42.86 2.18
CA GLN A 158 21.12 43.51 0.88
C GLN A 158 19.87 44.17 0.35
N ILE A 159 18.69 43.53 0.51
CA ILE A 159 17.42 44.03 -0.04
C ILE A 159 17.00 45.37 0.61
N LYS A 160 17.29 45.62 1.89
CA LYS A 160 16.98 46.90 2.56
C LYS A 160 17.65 48.09 1.90
N ASN A 161 18.91 47.95 1.54
CA ASN A 161 19.67 49.04 0.95
C ASN A 161 19.28 49.28 -0.53
N TRP A 162 18.95 48.22 -1.24
CA TRP A 162 18.48 48.33 -2.64
C TRP A 162 17.07 48.89 -2.73
N ALA A 163 16.19 48.57 -1.76
CA ALA A 163 14.84 49.12 -1.70
C ALA A 163 14.84 50.64 -1.45
N LEU A 164 15.76 51.13 -0.61
CA LEU A 164 15.95 52.57 -0.40
C LEU A 164 16.47 53.26 -1.65
N ALA A 165 17.41 52.67 -2.35
CA ALA A 165 17.93 53.22 -3.61
C ALA A 165 16.88 53.28 -4.70
N ALA A 166 16.07 52.23 -4.83
CA ALA A 166 14.97 52.14 -5.80
C ALA A 166 13.88 53.19 -5.54
N SER A 167 13.55 53.47 -4.29
CA SER A 167 12.54 54.50 -3.96
C SER A 167 12.99 55.91 -4.32
N VAL A 168 14.26 56.21 -4.08
CA VAL A 168 14.83 57.53 -4.47
C VAL A 168 14.87 57.69 -5.98
N ILE A 169 15.24 56.67 -6.73
CA ILE A 169 15.24 56.66 -8.20
C ILE A 169 13.83 56.89 -8.75
N LEU A 170 12.82 56.23 -8.19
CA LEU A 170 11.43 56.43 -8.59
C LEU A 170 10.95 57.87 -8.35
N VAL A 171 11.25 58.43 -7.19
CA VAL A 171 10.88 59.82 -6.88
C VAL A 171 11.53 60.80 -7.84
N VAL A 172 12.83 60.64 -8.11
CA VAL A 172 13.56 61.51 -9.06
C VAL A 172 12.98 61.31 -10.51
N PHE A 173 12.71 60.08 -10.89
CA PHE A 173 12.15 59.76 -12.18
C PHE A 173 10.77 60.45 -12.36
N TYR A 174 9.86 60.30 -11.39
CA TYR A 174 8.54 60.91 -11.45
C TYR A 174 8.59 62.42 -11.37
N SER A 175 9.49 63.00 -10.56
CA SER A 175 9.64 64.45 -10.48
C SER A 175 10.16 65.06 -11.77
N ALA A 176 10.94 64.35 -12.55
CA ALA A 176 11.41 64.79 -13.86
C ALA A 176 10.40 64.47 -14.98
N TRP A 177 9.73 63.30 -14.90
CA TRP A 177 8.81 62.84 -15.92
C TRP A 177 7.52 63.66 -15.99
N ILE A 178 6.91 63.98 -14.82
CA ILE A 178 5.64 64.71 -14.75
C ILE A 178 5.71 66.06 -15.46
N PRO A 179 6.71 66.93 -15.21
CA PRO A 179 6.78 68.22 -15.88
C PRO A 179 7.09 68.12 -17.39
N ILE A 180 7.73 67.01 -17.83
CA ILE A 180 8.05 66.83 -19.26
C ILE A 180 6.87 66.29 -20.06
N GLN A 181 6.10 65.41 -19.49
CA GLN A 181 4.93 64.81 -20.18
C GLN A 181 3.64 65.60 -20.03
N THR A 182 3.45 66.21 -18.87
CA THR A 182 2.34 67.12 -18.67
C THR A 182 2.80 68.49 -19.14
N GLU A 183 2.11 69.08 -20.06
CA GLU A 183 2.39 70.46 -20.54
C GLU A 183 2.20 71.52 -19.43
N LEU A 184 2.56 71.14 -18.16
CA LEU A 184 2.48 72.05 -17.00
C LEU A 184 3.36 73.31 -17.14
N LEU A 185 4.36 73.29 -18.06
CA LEU A 185 5.18 74.41 -18.38
C LEU A 185 4.58 75.29 -19.49
N LYS A 186 3.49 74.87 -20.13
CA LYS A 186 2.71 75.70 -21.05
C LYS A 186 1.45 76.19 -20.33
N GLN A 187 1.30 77.49 -20.24
CA GLN A 187 0.19 78.16 -19.62
C GLN A 187 -1.18 77.64 -20.21
N GLY A 188 -1.94 76.87 -19.42
CA GLY A 188 -3.32 76.52 -19.68
C GLY A 188 -3.69 75.04 -19.85
N GLY A 189 -2.85 74.08 -19.51
CA GLY A 189 -3.18 72.64 -19.62
C GLY A 189 -4.03 72.13 -18.44
N GLU A 190 -5.15 71.46 -18.73
CA GLU A 190 -5.95 70.73 -17.72
C GLU A 190 -5.24 69.42 -17.34
N PHE A 191 -5.08 69.16 -16.04
CA PHE A 191 -4.43 67.96 -15.46
C PHE A 191 -5.39 66.75 -15.51
N ASN A 192 -5.01 65.72 -16.24
CA ASN A 192 -5.83 64.46 -16.33
C ASN A 192 -5.10 63.33 -15.57
N TYR A 193 -5.83 62.58 -14.69
CA TYR A 193 -5.28 61.49 -13.90
C TYR A 193 -4.71 60.33 -14.74
N SER A 194 -5.12 60.19 -16.00
CA SER A 194 -4.56 59.19 -16.92
C SER A 194 -3.09 59.39 -17.24
N ASP A 195 -2.59 60.64 -17.10
CA ASP A 195 -1.18 61.00 -17.41
C ASP A 195 -0.20 60.55 -16.32
N LEU A 196 -0.72 60.12 -15.17
CA LEU A 196 0.09 59.58 -14.05
C LEU A 196 0.42 58.09 -14.18
N ASN A 197 -0.17 57.36 -15.17
CA ASN A 197 0.09 55.92 -15.32
C ASN A 197 1.07 55.65 -16.46
N PRO A 198 2.38 55.34 -16.14
CA PRO A 198 3.38 55.05 -17.16
C PRO A 198 3.15 53.73 -17.91
N PHE A 199 2.16 52.92 -17.49
CA PHE A 199 1.82 51.62 -18.06
C PHE A 199 0.39 51.58 -18.62
N THR A 200 -0.01 52.50 -19.44
CA THR A 200 -1.23 52.33 -20.23
C THR A 200 -0.98 51.30 -21.31
N PHE A 201 -1.12 50.01 -20.95
CA PHE A 201 -1.19 48.93 -21.94
C PHE A 201 -2.46 49.15 -22.75
N LYS A 202 -2.31 49.49 -24.01
CA LYS A 202 -3.34 49.39 -25.01
C LYS A 202 -3.79 47.92 -25.03
N LYS A 203 -4.96 47.64 -24.49
CA LYS A 203 -5.57 46.31 -24.55
C LYS A 203 -5.83 46.04 -26.03
N GLU A 204 -4.91 45.32 -26.70
CA GLU A 204 -5.23 44.76 -28.00
C GLU A 204 -6.38 43.80 -27.79
N ASN A 205 -7.48 44.05 -28.43
CA ASN A 205 -8.63 43.17 -28.50
C ASN A 205 -8.14 41.86 -29.15
N THR A 206 -7.85 40.85 -28.33
CA THR A 206 -7.74 39.47 -28.81
C THR A 206 -9.12 39.11 -29.31
N PRO A 207 -9.30 38.75 -30.60
CA PRO A 207 -10.61 38.36 -31.10
C PRO A 207 -11.04 37.14 -30.26
N ALA A 208 -12.27 37.20 -29.73
CA ALA A 208 -12.91 36.06 -29.10
C ALA A 208 -12.83 34.90 -30.09
N ILE A 209 -12.25 33.77 -29.64
CA ILE A 209 -12.29 32.52 -30.38
C ILE A 209 -13.78 32.21 -30.49
N GLU A 210 -14.23 32.25 -31.68
CA GLU A 210 -15.60 32.32 -32.12
C GLU A 210 -16.35 31.06 -31.68
N ASP A 211 -17.46 31.25 -30.99
CA ASP A 211 -18.47 30.24 -30.62
C ASP A 211 -18.99 29.39 -31.82
N VAL A 212 -18.52 29.68 -33.01
CA VAL A 212 -18.91 29.04 -34.26
C VAL A 212 -18.33 27.65 -34.41
N GLU A 213 -17.11 27.42 -33.90
CA GLU A 213 -16.45 26.10 -34.03
C GLU A 213 -17.01 25.07 -33.03
N LEU A 214 -17.39 25.51 -31.84
CA LEU A 214 -18.05 24.67 -30.83
C LEU A 214 -19.47 24.24 -31.26
N ASN A 215 -20.20 25.10 -31.96
CA ASN A 215 -21.54 24.77 -32.47
C ASN A 215 -21.48 23.82 -33.68
N ASN A 216 -20.44 23.86 -34.47
CA ASN A 216 -20.25 22.90 -35.57
C ASN A 216 -19.88 21.52 -35.08
N LEU A 217 -18.99 21.40 -34.10
CA LEU A 217 -18.65 20.12 -33.43
C LEU A 217 -19.86 19.49 -32.71
N ARG A 218 -20.72 20.30 -32.11
CA ARG A 218 -21.97 19.85 -31.47
C ARG A 218 -22.98 19.29 -32.47
N LYS A 219 -23.05 19.89 -33.66
CA LYS A 219 -23.89 19.38 -34.75
C LYS A 219 -23.38 18.05 -35.31
N GLU A 220 -22.09 17.89 -35.47
CA GLU A 220 -21.49 16.61 -35.91
C GLU A 220 -21.69 15.48 -34.92
N ILE A 221 -21.52 15.72 -33.60
CA ILE A 221 -21.72 14.71 -32.56
C ILE A 221 -23.20 14.27 -32.52
N ASN A 222 -24.16 15.19 -32.69
CA ASN A 222 -25.58 14.85 -32.70
C ASN A 222 -26.03 14.11 -33.97
N ALA A 223 -25.26 14.22 -35.06
CA ALA A 223 -25.54 13.50 -36.31
C ALA A 223 -25.04 12.03 -36.25
N ILE A 224 -24.04 11.74 -35.41
CA ILE A 224 -23.43 10.40 -35.28
C ILE A 224 -24.17 9.52 -34.24
N HIS A 225 -24.90 10.11 -33.28
CA HIS A 225 -25.69 9.38 -32.29
C HIS A 225 -27.11 9.96 -32.12
N PRO A 226 -28.08 9.54 -32.93
CA PRO A 226 -29.47 9.86 -32.66
C PRO A 226 -29.92 9.10 -31.41
N ILE A 227 -30.11 9.79 -30.30
CA ILE A 227 -30.73 9.24 -29.09
C ILE A 227 -32.18 8.86 -29.44
N ASN A 228 -32.39 7.57 -29.55
CA ASN A 228 -33.70 6.97 -29.78
C ASN A 228 -34.56 7.15 -28.52
N LYS A 229 -35.39 8.17 -28.49
CA LYS A 229 -36.51 8.31 -27.55
C LYS A 229 -37.69 7.52 -28.10
N SER A 230 -37.85 6.29 -27.68
CA SER A 230 -39.16 5.60 -27.71
C SER A 230 -39.16 4.46 -26.71
N SER A 231 -39.78 4.59 -25.56
CA SER A 231 -41.03 3.90 -25.18
C SER A 231 -41.30 4.07 -23.69
N GLU A 232 -42.13 5.00 -23.39
CA GLU A 232 -43.08 4.87 -22.27
C GLU A 232 -44.48 4.79 -22.86
N LYS A 233 -45.03 3.61 -22.72
CA LYS A 233 -46.45 3.37 -22.54
C LYS A 233 -46.64 2.11 -21.74
#